data_2c53284347381475051c53a4ea03c89c
#
_entry.id   2c53284347381475051c53a4ea03c89c
#
_cell.length_a   1.000
_cell.length_b   1.000
_cell.length_c   1.000
_cell.angle_alpha   90.00
_cell.angle_beta   90.00
_cell.angle_gamma   90.00
#
_symmetry.space_group_name_H-M   'P 1'
#
loop_
_entity.id
_entity.type
_entity.pdbx_description
1 polymer ?
#
loop_
_entity_poly.entity_id
_entity_poly.type
_entity_poly.pdbx_seq_one_letter_code
_entity_poly.pdbx_strand_id
1 'polypeptide(L)'
;MHALPETRYVPIGLVLMAMLMLAGCASQTANLTNPEADPWEASNRRVYGFNTAVDKAILKPVAKGYDVIMPDAPQRGVRNFFRNLQWPVTAINLLLQGRVEDSLIATGRFLMNSTLGLAGFFDVATKAGIENFDEDFGQTLAVWGWKNSRFIMVPLIGPATIRDFSSEGVASYGIGSYGIGSFLNPTGYMIREHDNYVPFIIDLISLRASFLPYDKDIREAADPYAFVRDAYLQSRRFNIYNGEPPAPDYDSLLEEH
;
A
#
# COMPACT_ATOMS: atom_id res chain seq x y z
N MET A 1 18.66 30.81 26.51
CA MET A 1 19.49 29.71 26.01
C MET A 1 18.55 28.61 25.60
N HIS A 2 18.13 28.60 24.32
CA HIS A 2 17.31 27.54 23.78
C HIS A 2 18.24 26.48 23.21
N ALA A 3 18.22 25.29 23.81
CA ALA A 3 18.94 24.13 23.29
C ALA A 3 18.24 23.70 21.96
N LEU A 4 19.01 23.62 20.87
CA LEU A 4 18.56 23.08 19.60
C LEU A 4 18.23 21.59 19.77
N PRO A 5 17.15 21.07 19.18
CA PRO A 5 16.84 19.66 19.26
C PRO A 5 17.94 18.83 18.56
N GLU A 6 18.50 17.86 19.28
CA GLU A 6 19.40 16.88 18.70
C GLU A 6 18.66 16.06 17.64
N THR A 7 18.99 16.29 16.38
CA THR A 7 18.55 15.45 15.27
C THR A 7 19.20 14.07 15.43
N ARG A 8 18.42 13.09 15.88
CA ARG A 8 18.82 11.68 15.89
C ARG A 8 18.90 11.19 14.44
N TYR A 9 20.08 11.25 13.86
CA TYR A 9 20.38 10.62 12.58
C TYR A 9 20.26 9.12 12.73
N VAL A 10 19.30 8.48 12.07
CA VAL A 10 19.39 7.04 11.78
C VAL A 10 20.72 6.87 11.03
N PRO A 11 21.63 6.03 11.50
CA PRO A 11 22.94 5.93 10.89
C PRO A 11 22.77 5.46 9.44
N ILE A 12 23.09 6.34 8.52
CA ILE A 12 23.14 6.09 7.06
C ILE A 12 23.90 4.79 6.76
N GLY A 13 24.82 4.39 7.65
CA GLY A 13 25.53 3.12 7.61
C GLY A 13 24.62 1.88 7.69
N LEU A 14 23.50 1.94 8.40
CA LEU A 14 22.55 0.81 8.47
C LEU A 14 21.76 0.65 7.15
N VAL A 15 21.40 1.76 6.53
CA VAL A 15 20.71 1.76 5.22
C VAL A 15 21.67 1.32 4.11
N LEU A 16 22.92 1.81 4.12
CA LEU A 16 23.97 1.38 3.20
C LEU A 16 24.35 -0.09 3.39
N MET A 17 24.41 -0.57 4.62
CA MET A 17 24.69 -1.98 4.92
C MET A 17 23.53 -2.90 4.48
N ALA A 18 22.28 -2.47 4.59
CA ALA A 18 21.12 -3.17 4.04
C ALA A 18 21.14 -3.19 2.51
N MET A 19 21.53 -2.09 1.85
CA MET A 19 21.71 -2.04 0.39
C MET A 19 22.86 -2.89 -0.12
N LEU A 20 23.97 -2.98 0.60
CA LEU A 20 25.11 -3.84 0.25
C LEU A 20 24.81 -5.33 0.42
N MET A 21 23.97 -5.73 1.37
CA MET A 21 23.48 -7.11 1.51
C MET A 21 22.57 -7.54 0.33
N LEU A 22 21.94 -6.60 -0.37
CA LEU A 22 21.10 -6.85 -1.55
C LEU A 22 21.91 -7.01 -2.85
N ALA A 23 23.18 -6.59 -2.87
CA ALA A 23 24.05 -6.67 -4.05
C ALA A 23 24.73 -8.04 -4.25
N GLY A 24 24.51 -9.01 -3.34
CA GLY A 24 25.13 -10.33 -3.38
C GLY A 24 24.48 -11.27 -4.39
N CYS A 25 25.16 -11.50 -5.50
CA CYS A 25 25.04 -12.61 -6.47
C CYS A 25 23.69 -12.79 -7.18
N ALA A 26 23.60 -12.18 -8.35
CA ALA A 26 22.68 -12.57 -9.41
C ALA A 26 23.11 -13.92 -9.99
N SER A 27 22.64 -15.02 -9.45
CA SER A 27 22.59 -16.28 -10.16
C SER A 27 21.21 -16.40 -10.80
N GLN A 28 21.19 -16.25 -12.11
CA GLN A 28 20.02 -16.43 -12.95
C GLN A 28 19.48 -17.84 -12.83
N THR A 29 18.31 -18.00 -12.24
CA THR A 29 17.39 -19.06 -12.62
C THR A 29 16.25 -18.38 -13.35
N ALA A 30 16.36 -18.35 -14.66
CA ALA A 30 15.29 -17.95 -15.56
C ALA A 30 14.12 -18.93 -15.42
N ASN A 31 13.01 -18.46 -14.88
CA ASN A 31 11.69 -19.03 -15.13
C ASN A 31 10.65 -17.90 -15.11
N LEU A 32 10.47 -17.28 -16.26
CA LEU A 32 9.25 -17.26 -17.05
C LEU A 32 7.97 -16.80 -16.34
N THR A 33 7.86 -15.50 -15.99
CA THR A 33 6.53 -14.88 -15.98
C THR A 33 6.69 -13.36 -16.07
N ASN A 34 6.70 -12.83 -17.28
CA ASN A 34 6.73 -11.42 -17.58
C ASN A 34 7.99 -10.66 -17.10
N PRO A 35 9.16 -10.86 -17.77
CA PRO A 35 10.42 -10.19 -17.42
C PRO A 35 10.36 -8.67 -17.55
N GLU A 36 9.41 -8.12 -18.29
CA GLU A 36 9.21 -6.67 -18.39
C GLU A 36 8.57 -6.07 -17.13
N ALA A 37 7.62 -6.79 -16.51
CA ALA A 37 6.94 -6.32 -15.31
C ALA A 37 7.78 -6.53 -14.04
N ASP A 38 8.56 -7.62 -13.98
CA ASP A 38 9.37 -8.00 -12.80
C ASP A 38 10.83 -8.34 -13.16
N PRO A 39 11.63 -7.36 -13.61
CA PRO A 39 13.00 -7.59 -14.02
C PRO A 39 13.95 -7.96 -12.85
N TRP A 40 13.51 -7.77 -11.61
CA TRP A 40 14.27 -8.08 -10.39
C TRP A 40 13.69 -9.25 -9.60
N GLU A 41 13.02 -10.19 -10.27
CA GLU A 41 12.33 -11.31 -9.63
C GLU A 41 13.19 -12.04 -8.60
N ALA A 42 14.45 -12.36 -8.92
CA ALA A 42 15.35 -13.05 -7.99
C ALA A 42 15.57 -12.28 -6.68
N SER A 43 15.69 -10.96 -6.73
CA SER A 43 15.82 -10.09 -5.56
C SER A 43 14.48 -9.94 -4.84
N ASN A 44 13.40 -9.75 -5.58
CA ASN A 44 12.06 -9.61 -5.05
C ASN A 44 11.63 -10.88 -4.28
N ARG A 45 11.96 -12.08 -4.78
CA ARG A 45 11.71 -13.36 -4.08
C ARG A 45 12.45 -13.47 -2.75
N ARG A 46 13.69 -12.96 -2.66
CA ARG A 46 14.45 -12.94 -1.39
C ARG A 46 13.79 -12.02 -0.38
N VAL A 47 13.38 -10.83 -0.80
CA VAL A 47 12.66 -9.88 0.05
C VAL A 47 11.30 -10.43 0.46
N TYR A 48 10.57 -11.10 -0.43
CA TYR A 48 9.32 -11.80 -0.10
C TYR A 48 9.55 -12.87 0.98
N GLY A 49 10.60 -13.67 0.86
CA GLY A 49 10.98 -14.65 1.89
C GLY A 49 11.26 -14.01 3.24
N PHE A 50 12.01 -12.90 3.25
CA PHE A 50 12.26 -12.11 4.46
C PHE A 50 10.95 -11.56 5.05
N ASN A 51 10.12 -10.90 4.25
CA ASN A 51 8.84 -10.36 4.71
C ASN A 51 7.94 -11.46 5.28
N THR A 52 7.88 -12.61 4.62
CA THR A 52 7.11 -13.77 5.08
C THR A 52 7.64 -14.32 6.41
N ALA A 53 8.96 -14.33 6.62
CA ALA A 53 9.55 -14.77 7.88
C ALA A 53 9.21 -13.81 9.02
N VAL A 54 9.30 -12.50 8.79
CA VAL A 54 8.91 -11.46 9.76
C VAL A 54 7.41 -11.53 10.07
N ASP A 55 6.57 -11.69 9.04
CA ASP A 55 5.13 -11.84 9.20
C ASP A 55 4.80 -13.04 10.08
N LYS A 56 5.35 -14.21 9.79
CA LYS A 56 5.12 -15.43 10.56
C LYS A 56 5.57 -15.32 12.00
N ALA A 57 6.70 -14.63 12.25
CA ALA A 57 7.28 -14.51 13.57
C ALA A 57 6.60 -13.45 14.43
N ILE A 58 6.13 -12.35 13.84
CA ILE A 58 5.69 -11.15 14.58
C ILE A 58 4.27 -10.74 14.18
N LEU A 59 4.03 -10.34 12.92
CA LEU A 59 2.79 -9.68 12.54
C LEU A 59 1.59 -10.61 12.62
N LYS A 60 1.73 -11.83 12.11
CA LYS A 60 0.64 -12.82 12.11
C LYS A 60 0.22 -13.26 13.51
N PRO A 61 1.10 -13.57 14.48
CA PRO A 61 0.70 -13.85 15.85
C PRO A 61 -0.05 -12.69 16.50
N VAL A 62 0.45 -11.46 16.32
CA VAL A 62 -0.18 -10.25 16.86
C VAL A 62 -1.55 -10.01 16.22
N ALA A 63 -1.67 -10.14 14.89
CA ALA A 63 -2.92 -9.99 14.16
C ALA A 63 -3.96 -11.05 14.58
N LYS A 64 -3.54 -12.28 14.82
CA LYS A 64 -4.43 -13.33 15.38
C LYS A 64 -4.88 -13.00 16.79
N GLY A 65 -3.98 -12.49 17.64
CA GLY A 65 -4.36 -12.02 18.98
C GLY A 65 -5.39 -10.90 18.93
N TYR A 66 -5.19 -9.93 18.04
CA TYR A 66 -6.14 -8.85 17.79
C TYR A 66 -7.49 -9.39 17.30
N ASP A 67 -7.50 -10.33 16.36
CA ASP A 67 -8.70 -10.94 15.79
C ASP A 67 -9.54 -11.71 16.86
N VAL A 68 -8.85 -12.40 17.77
CA VAL A 68 -9.52 -13.14 18.86
C VAL A 68 -10.09 -12.20 19.94
N ILE A 69 -9.36 -11.12 20.27
CA ILE A 69 -9.74 -10.22 21.38
C ILE A 69 -10.77 -9.19 20.92
N MET A 70 -10.67 -8.71 19.68
CA MET A 70 -11.50 -7.62 19.14
C MET A 70 -12.66 -8.20 18.32
N PRO A 71 -13.92 -8.02 18.72
CA PRO A 71 -15.07 -8.43 17.92
C PRO A 71 -15.11 -7.77 16.54
N ASP A 72 -15.76 -8.39 15.56
CA ASP A 72 -15.84 -7.91 14.17
C ASP A 72 -16.33 -6.47 14.02
N ALA A 73 -17.30 -6.05 14.83
CA ALA A 73 -17.88 -4.72 14.69
C ALA A 73 -16.87 -3.61 15.08
N PRO A 74 -16.18 -3.65 16.24
CA PRO A 74 -15.05 -2.76 16.51
C PRO A 74 -13.92 -2.86 15.49
N GLN A 75 -13.54 -4.05 15.02
CA GLN A 75 -12.52 -4.19 13.96
C GLN A 75 -12.91 -3.41 12.70
N ARG A 76 -14.17 -3.55 12.26
CA ARG A 76 -14.69 -2.75 11.13
C ARG A 76 -14.63 -1.26 11.42
N GLY A 77 -14.97 -0.85 12.64
CA GLY A 77 -14.89 0.56 13.06
C GLY A 77 -13.47 1.12 12.94
N VAL A 78 -12.46 0.38 13.41
CA VAL A 78 -11.05 0.78 13.29
C VAL A 78 -10.65 0.91 11.81
N ARG A 79 -10.96 -0.07 10.97
CA ARG A 79 -10.66 0.00 9.53
C ARG A 79 -11.37 1.18 8.84
N ASN A 80 -12.64 1.41 9.17
CA ASN A 80 -13.39 2.53 8.62
C ASN A 80 -12.78 3.88 9.03
N PHE A 81 -12.34 4.01 10.29
CA PHE A 81 -11.66 5.20 10.78
C PHE A 81 -10.39 5.51 9.98
N PHE A 82 -9.49 4.54 9.82
CA PHE A 82 -8.26 4.76 9.04
C PHE A 82 -8.57 5.02 7.56
N ARG A 83 -9.54 4.33 6.97
CA ARG A 83 -10.01 4.63 5.62
C ARG A 83 -10.58 6.04 5.52
N ASN A 84 -11.32 6.49 6.53
CA ASN A 84 -11.87 7.84 6.53
C ASN A 84 -10.78 8.91 6.50
N LEU A 85 -9.64 8.66 7.17
CA LEU A 85 -8.48 9.55 7.11
C LEU A 85 -7.84 9.62 5.71
N GLN A 86 -8.07 8.63 4.85
CA GLN A 86 -7.55 8.61 3.47
C GLN A 86 -8.42 9.40 2.49
N TRP A 87 -9.71 9.65 2.80
CA TRP A 87 -10.62 10.33 1.88
C TRP A 87 -10.15 11.70 1.38
N PRO A 88 -9.54 12.58 2.19
CA PRO A 88 -8.98 13.84 1.69
C PRO A 88 -7.89 13.62 0.64
N VAL A 89 -7.06 12.58 0.81
CA VAL A 89 -6.03 12.20 -0.17
C VAL A 89 -6.68 11.73 -1.46
N THR A 90 -7.66 10.85 -1.37
CA THR A 90 -8.46 10.38 -2.50
C THR A 90 -9.10 11.54 -3.25
N ALA A 91 -9.75 12.49 -2.54
CA ALA A 91 -10.40 13.65 -3.16
C ALA A 91 -9.39 14.54 -3.93
N ILE A 92 -8.20 14.77 -3.36
CA ILE A 92 -7.14 15.53 -4.02
C ILE A 92 -6.64 14.80 -5.28
N ASN A 93 -6.43 13.49 -5.20
CA ASN A 93 -5.98 12.72 -6.36
C ASN A 93 -7.03 12.69 -7.48
N LEU A 94 -8.30 12.53 -7.16
CA LEU A 94 -9.40 12.66 -8.12
C LEU A 94 -9.38 14.03 -8.82
N LEU A 95 -9.17 15.11 -8.05
CA LEU A 95 -9.06 16.45 -8.60
C LEU A 95 -7.86 16.60 -9.54
N LEU A 96 -6.68 16.05 -9.16
CA LEU A 96 -5.46 16.07 -9.97
C LEU A 96 -5.60 15.23 -11.25
N GLN A 97 -6.50 14.26 -11.27
CA GLN A 97 -6.86 13.46 -12.43
C GLN A 97 -7.93 14.12 -13.31
N GLY A 98 -8.46 15.30 -12.92
CA GLY A 98 -9.53 16.02 -13.63
C GLY A 98 -10.94 15.50 -13.33
N ARG A 99 -11.10 14.59 -12.37
CA ARG A 99 -12.37 13.98 -11.94
C ARG A 99 -13.02 14.82 -10.83
N VAL A 100 -13.48 16.01 -11.19
CA VAL A 100 -14.00 17.01 -10.22
C VAL A 100 -15.25 16.51 -9.50
N GLU A 101 -16.18 15.88 -10.22
CA GLU A 101 -17.43 15.35 -9.64
C GLU A 101 -17.13 14.28 -8.60
N ASP A 102 -16.27 13.32 -8.93
CA ASP A 102 -15.86 12.24 -8.04
C ASP A 102 -15.12 12.78 -6.81
N SER A 103 -14.31 13.83 -6.98
CA SER A 103 -13.64 14.53 -5.88
C SER A 103 -14.64 15.15 -4.91
N LEU A 104 -15.72 15.74 -5.40
CA LEU A 104 -16.81 16.28 -4.57
C LEU A 104 -17.55 15.16 -3.83
N ILE A 105 -17.81 14.04 -4.49
CA ILE A 105 -18.43 12.86 -3.87
C ILE A 105 -17.52 12.31 -2.75
N ALA A 106 -16.21 12.15 -3.01
CA ALA A 106 -15.23 11.72 -2.03
C ALA A 106 -15.16 12.66 -0.82
N THR A 107 -15.20 13.98 -1.06
CA THR A 107 -15.26 14.99 0.00
C THR A 107 -16.55 14.87 0.81
N GLY A 108 -17.68 14.68 0.17
CA GLY A 108 -18.98 14.44 0.81
C GLY A 108 -18.97 13.20 1.70
N ARG A 109 -18.36 12.10 1.23
CA ARG A 109 -18.15 10.87 2.05
C ARG A 109 -17.33 11.16 3.30
N PHE A 110 -16.20 11.86 3.14
CA PHE A 110 -15.36 12.24 4.27
C PHE A 110 -16.15 13.02 5.32
N LEU A 111 -16.88 14.06 4.91
CA LEU A 111 -17.66 14.89 5.81
C LEU A 111 -18.77 14.10 6.50
N MET A 112 -19.53 13.28 5.74
CA MET A 112 -20.60 12.46 6.28
C MET A 112 -20.09 11.44 7.30
N ASN A 113 -19.04 10.71 6.96
CA ASN A 113 -18.46 9.70 7.86
C ASN A 113 -17.78 10.34 9.06
N SER A 114 -17.16 11.51 8.90
CA SER A 114 -16.52 12.23 10.01
C SER A 114 -17.53 12.80 10.99
N THR A 115 -18.68 13.29 10.52
CA THR A 115 -19.72 13.89 11.37
C THR A 115 -20.73 12.86 11.87
N LEU A 116 -21.49 12.24 10.98
CA LEU A 116 -22.52 11.28 11.32
C LEU A 116 -21.97 9.91 11.67
N GLY A 117 -20.79 9.57 11.16
CA GLY A 117 -20.09 8.30 11.37
C GLY A 117 -19.12 8.30 12.55
N LEU A 118 -19.17 9.28 13.46
CA LEU A 118 -18.25 9.39 14.62
C LEU A 118 -16.78 9.30 14.19
N ALA A 119 -16.30 10.35 13.51
CA ALA A 119 -14.94 10.43 12.96
C ALA A 119 -14.59 9.27 12.00
N GLY A 120 -15.59 8.66 11.36
CA GLY A 120 -15.40 7.59 10.38
C GLY A 120 -15.47 6.17 10.94
N PHE A 121 -15.73 5.97 12.24
CA PHE A 121 -15.93 4.63 12.80
C PHE A 121 -17.10 3.89 12.13
N PHE A 122 -18.15 4.63 11.79
CA PHE A 122 -19.29 4.11 11.04
C PHE A 122 -19.27 4.63 9.61
N ASP A 123 -19.26 3.74 8.64
CA ASP A 123 -19.36 4.10 7.23
C ASP A 123 -20.84 4.33 6.87
N VAL A 124 -21.31 5.53 7.18
CA VAL A 124 -22.69 5.98 6.92
C VAL A 124 -22.88 6.27 5.43
N ALA A 125 -21.84 6.76 4.77
CA ALA A 125 -21.88 7.11 3.36
C ALA A 125 -22.12 5.88 2.47
N THR A 126 -21.49 4.74 2.76
CA THR A 126 -21.78 3.48 2.04
C THR A 126 -23.23 3.02 2.24
N LYS A 127 -23.76 3.17 3.47
CA LYS A 127 -25.17 2.85 3.73
C LYS A 127 -26.14 3.76 3.02
N ALA A 128 -25.73 4.99 2.72
CA ALA A 128 -26.49 5.96 1.94
C ALA A 128 -26.35 5.74 0.41
N GLY A 129 -25.60 4.73 -0.03
CA GLY A 129 -25.38 4.43 -1.45
C GLY A 129 -24.41 5.38 -2.14
N ILE A 130 -23.60 6.14 -1.39
CA ILE A 130 -22.61 7.05 -1.97
C ILE A 130 -21.41 6.22 -2.45
N GLU A 131 -21.00 6.46 -3.69
CA GLU A 131 -19.94 5.75 -4.38
C GLU A 131 -18.60 5.78 -3.61
N ASN A 132 -17.84 4.70 -3.71
CA ASN A 132 -16.56 4.53 -3.04
C ASN A 132 -15.42 4.60 -4.06
N PHE A 133 -14.46 5.49 -3.82
CA PHE A 133 -13.25 5.64 -4.61
C PHE A 133 -12.03 5.25 -3.76
N ASP A 134 -10.98 4.78 -4.43
CA ASP A 134 -9.70 4.43 -3.80
C ASP A 134 -8.57 4.95 -4.70
N GLU A 135 -8.28 6.24 -4.57
CA GLU A 135 -7.33 6.95 -5.42
C GLU A 135 -6.10 7.40 -4.65
N ASP A 136 -4.96 7.14 -5.23
CA ASP A 136 -3.65 7.49 -4.70
C ASP A 136 -2.79 8.26 -5.72
N PHE A 137 -1.64 8.78 -5.28
CA PHE A 137 -0.77 9.57 -6.16
C PHE A 137 -0.08 8.70 -7.22
N GLY A 138 0.12 7.41 -6.98
CA GLY A 138 0.62 6.46 -7.98
C GLY A 138 -0.36 6.30 -9.15
N GLN A 139 -1.66 6.26 -8.86
CA GLN A 139 -2.71 6.25 -9.89
C GLN A 139 -2.73 7.57 -10.65
N THR A 140 -2.61 8.70 -9.96
CA THR A 140 -2.50 10.03 -10.58
C THR A 140 -1.32 10.11 -11.56
N LEU A 141 -0.14 9.62 -11.17
CA LEU A 141 1.02 9.54 -12.06
C LEU A 141 0.79 8.61 -13.26
N ALA A 142 0.02 7.54 -13.10
CA ALA A 142 -0.36 6.66 -14.21
C ALA A 142 -1.27 7.38 -15.22
N VAL A 143 -2.26 8.14 -14.74
CA VAL A 143 -3.14 8.98 -15.57
C VAL A 143 -2.33 10.05 -16.31
N TRP A 144 -1.33 10.65 -15.66
CA TRP A 144 -0.42 11.63 -16.28
C TRP A 144 0.59 11.03 -17.27
N GLY A 145 0.57 9.69 -17.47
CA GLY A 145 1.34 9.02 -18.52
C GLY A 145 2.36 7.99 -18.05
N TRP A 146 2.63 7.88 -16.74
CA TRP A 146 3.51 6.82 -16.23
C TRP A 146 2.72 5.51 -16.03
N LYS A 147 2.17 4.98 -17.12
CA LYS A 147 1.27 3.81 -17.10
C LYS A 147 2.00 2.53 -16.70
N ASN A 148 3.16 2.26 -17.31
CA ASN A 148 3.94 1.06 -17.07
C ASN A 148 4.99 1.31 -15.98
N SER A 149 4.94 0.54 -14.92
CA SER A 149 5.92 0.60 -13.84
C SER A 149 6.30 -0.80 -13.38
N ARG A 150 7.59 -0.99 -13.16
CA ARG A 150 8.19 -2.27 -12.80
C ARG A 150 7.88 -2.63 -11.37
N PHE A 151 7.61 -3.91 -11.15
CA PHE A 151 7.34 -4.46 -9.82
C PHE A 151 8.58 -4.47 -8.95
N ILE A 152 8.39 -4.19 -7.66
CA ILE A 152 9.38 -4.35 -6.60
C ILE A 152 8.72 -4.95 -5.36
N MET A 153 9.45 -5.79 -4.66
CA MET A 153 9.07 -6.24 -3.33
C MET A 153 9.87 -5.44 -2.30
N VAL A 154 9.18 -4.64 -1.49
CA VAL A 154 9.83 -3.74 -0.53
C VAL A 154 9.94 -4.42 0.84
N PRO A 155 11.12 -4.38 1.50
CA PRO A 155 11.28 -4.96 2.84
C PRO A 155 10.28 -4.36 3.84
N LEU A 156 9.60 -5.22 4.59
CA LEU A 156 8.58 -4.92 5.60
C LEU A 156 7.29 -4.27 5.09
N ILE A 157 7.28 -3.71 3.87
CA ILE A 157 6.14 -3.04 3.25
C ILE A 157 5.33 -4.03 2.41
N GLY A 158 6.01 -4.80 1.54
CA GLY A 158 5.35 -5.76 0.66
C GLY A 158 5.44 -5.40 -0.82
N PRO A 159 4.44 -5.83 -1.63
CA PRO A 159 4.41 -5.59 -3.06
C PRO A 159 4.19 -4.11 -3.38
N ALA A 160 4.93 -3.62 -4.36
CA ALA A 160 4.80 -2.26 -4.89
C ALA A 160 5.24 -2.21 -6.36
N THR A 161 5.01 -1.09 -7.04
CA THR A 161 5.76 -0.72 -8.24
C THR A 161 6.69 0.44 -7.94
N ILE A 162 7.68 0.70 -8.80
CA ILE A 162 8.58 1.87 -8.63
C ILE A 162 7.76 3.15 -8.55
N ARG A 163 6.75 3.32 -9.41
CA ARG A 163 5.85 4.47 -9.41
C ARG A 163 5.16 4.63 -8.07
N ASP A 164 4.50 3.55 -7.61
CA ASP A 164 3.69 3.59 -6.40
C ASP A 164 4.58 3.79 -5.15
N PHE A 165 5.73 3.12 -5.10
CA PHE A 165 6.69 3.30 -4.02
C PHE A 165 7.31 4.71 -3.99
N SER A 166 7.65 5.28 -5.16
CA SER A 166 8.21 6.64 -5.23
C SER A 166 7.17 7.71 -4.90
N SER A 167 5.90 7.45 -5.16
CA SER A 167 4.80 8.37 -4.89
C SER A 167 4.31 8.34 -3.45
N GLU A 168 4.30 7.17 -2.83
CA GLU A 168 3.67 6.95 -1.52
C GLU A 168 4.55 6.21 -0.52
N GLY A 169 5.36 5.25 -0.99
CA GLY A 169 6.03 4.29 -0.13
C GLY A 169 7.05 4.92 0.81
N VAL A 170 7.84 5.87 0.33
CA VAL A 170 8.85 6.56 1.15
C VAL A 170 8.19 7.52 2.14
N ALA A 171 7.03 8.04 1.76
CA ALA A 171 6.32 9.05 2.54
C ALA A 171 5.37 8.44 3.58
N SER A 172 4.68 7.36 3.23
CA SER A 172 3.67 6.74 4.09
C SER A 172 4.26 5.92 5.23
N TYR A 173 5.48 5.40 5.07
CA TYR A 173 6.11 4.49 6.04
C TYR A 173 7.22 5.13 6.87
N GLY A 174 7.31 6.46 6.88
CA GLY A 174 8.25 7.18 7.76
C GLY A 174 9.72 7.07 7.36
N ILE A 175 10.05 6.47 6.22
CA ILE A 175 11.44 6.28 5.75
C ILE A 175 11.95 7.48 4.92
N GLY A 176 11.14 8.54 4.79
CA GLY A 176 11.56 9.76 4.11
C GLY A 176 10.52 10.86 4.27
N SER A 177 10.82 11.81 5.10
CA SER A 177 9.89 12.85 5.57
C SER A 177 9.53 13.94 4.55
N TYR A 178 9.86 13.82 3.27
CA TYR A 178 9.86 14.96 2.34
C TYR A 178 9.14 14.73 1.00
N GLY A 179 8.35 13.67 0.86
CA GLY A 179 7.54 13.44 -0.35
C GLY A 179 6.17 14.13 -0.29
N ILE A 180 5.59 14.46 -1.45
CA ILE A 180 4.24 15.04 -1.56
C ILE A 180 3.19 14.15 -0.87
N GLY A 181 3.36 12.83 -0.92
CA GLY A 181 2.48 11.87 -0.26
C GLY A 181 2.48 11.96 1.28
N SER A 182 3.60 12.39 1.92
CA SER A 182 3.65 12.54 3.38
C SER A 182 2.84 13.73 3.89
N PHE A 183 2.67 14.77 3.07
CA PHE A 183 1.78 15.90 3.41
C PHE A 183 0.32 15.50 3.39
N LEU A 184 -0.02 14.51 2.58
CA LEU A 184 -1.39 14.08 2.35
C LEU A 184 -1.79 12.86 3.19
N ASN A 185 -0.82 12.19 3.85
CA ASN A 185 -1.09 11.03 4.70
C ASN A 185 -1.17 11.43 6.18
N PRO A 186 -2.37 11.42 6.79
CA PRO A 186 -2.55 11.82 8.19
C PRO A 186 -1.76 10.96 9.18
N THR A 187 -1.59 9.67 8.88
CA THR A 187 -0.81 8.75 9.72
C THR A 187 0.68 9.10 9.68
N GLY A 188 1.20 9.40 8.49
CA GLY A 188 2.58 9.87 8.31
C GLY A 188 2.83 11.21 8.98
N TYR A 189 1.84 12.12 8.97
CA TYR A 189 1.91 13.39 9.70
C TYR A 189 2.02 13.19 11.22
N MET A 190 1.18 12.31 11.79
CA MET A 190 1.21 12.01 13.24
C MET A 190 2.55 11.44 13.69
N ILE A 191 3.15 10.55 12.88
CA ILE A 191 4.47 9.99 13.16
C ILE A 191 5.52 11.11 13.17
N ARG A 192 5.52 11.98 12.17
CA ARG A 192 6.55 13.01 11.99
C ARG A 192 6.52 14.11 13.05
N GLU A 193 5.32 14.62 13.37
CA GLU A 193 5.19 15.77 14.26
C GLU A 193 5.19 15.39 15.74
N HIS A 194 4.81 14.15 16.07
CA HIS A 194 4.57 13.75 17.45
C HIS A 194 5.34 12.50 17.88
N ASP A 195 6.20 11.92 17.03
CA ASP A 195 6.87 10.61 17.25
C ASP A 195 5.86 9.52 17.70
N ASN A 196 4.62 9.62 17.26
CA ASN A 196 3.53 8.75 17.67
C ASN A 196 3.26 7.66 16.66
N TYR A 197 3.88 6.50 16.87
CA TYR A 197 3.73 5.32 16.00
C TYR A 197 2.47 4.49 16.31
N VAL A 198 1.73 4.80 17.39
CA VAL A 198 0.58 3.99 17.84
C VAL A 198 -0.50 3.88 16.77
N PRO A 199 -0.96 4.95 16.11
CA PRO A 199 -1.96 4.85 15.03
C PRO A 199 -1.49 3.96 13.88
N PHE A 200 -0.23 4.10 13.46
CA PHE A 200 0.35 3.28 12.40
C PHE A 200 0.40 1.79 12.78
N ILE A 201 0.79 1.46 14.01
CA ILE A 201 0.84 0.08 14.49
C ILE A 201 -0.56 -0.53 14.54
N ILE A 202 -1.55 0.23 15.00
CA ILE A 202 -2.95 -0.22 15.07
C ILE A 202 -3.49 -0.47 13.65
N ASP A 203 -3.25 0.44 12.72
CA ASP A 203 -3.66 0.30 11.32
C ASP A 203 -3.01 -0.92 10.68
N LEU A 204 -1.69 -1.09 10.84
CA LEU A 204 -0.94 -2.24 10.33
C LEU A 204 -1.48 -3.58 10.88
N ILE A 205 -1.74 -3.66 12.19
CA ILE A 205 -2.29 -4.87 12.82
C ILE A 205 -3.71 -5.15 12.30
N SER A 206 -4.56 -4.12 12.24
CA SER A 206 -5.93 -4.23 11.74
C SER A 206 -5.96 -4.65 10.27
N LEU A 207 -5.09 -4.07 9.45
CA LEU A 207 -4.92 -4.43 8.05
C LEU A 207 -4.45 -5.90 7.94
N ARG A 208 -3.40 -6.30 8.68
CA ARG A 208 -2.91 -7.69 8.64
C ARG A 208 -3.97 -8.68 9.13
N ALA A 209 -4.77 -8.33 10.14
CA ALA A 209 -5.88 -9.16 10.60
C ALA A 209 -6.93 -9.37 9.50
N SER A 210 -7.25 -8.35 8.70
CA SER A 210 -8.18 -8.48 7.58
C SER A 210 -7.71 -9.42 6.47
N PHE A 211 -6.41 -9.70 6.39
CA PHE A 211 -5.81 -10.64 5.44
C PHE A 211 -5.68 -12.08 5.97
N LEU A 212 -5.95 -12.35 7.26
CA LEU A 212 -5.87 -13.71 7.81
C LEU A 212 -6.68 -14.76 7.04
N PRO A 213 -7.90 -14.46 6.54
CA PRO A 213 -8.67 -15.42 5.75
C PRO A 213 -7.97 -15.89 4.47
N TYR A 214 -7.17 -15.02 3.85
CA TYR A 214 -6.47 -15.30 2.58
C TYR A 214 -5.13 -16.03 2.77
N ASP A 215 -4.66 -16.18 4.01
CA ASP A 215 -3.38 -16.85 4.31
C ASP A 215 -3.32 -18.28 3.78
N LYS A 216 -4.46 -18.96 3.72
CA LYS A 216 -4.55 -20.33 3.20
C LYS A 216 -4.32 -20.34 1.68
N ASP A 217 -5.00 -19.49 0.96
CA ASP A 217 -4.95 -19.43 -0.50
C ASP A 217 -3.54 -19.04 -0.98
N ILE A 218 -2.91 -18.05 -0.32
CA ILE A 218 -1.54 -17.66 -0.62
C ILE A 218 -0.58 -18.82 -0.37
N ARG A 219 -0.72 -19.54 0.75
CA ARG A 219 0.19 -20.63 1.11
C ARG A 219 0.04 -21.85 0.20
N GLU A 220 -1.16 -22.14 -0.27
CA GLU A 220 -1.50 -23.29 -1.10
C GLU A 220 -1.34 -23.00 -2.59
N ALA A 221 -1.03 -21.76 -2.98
CA ALA A 221 -0.68 -21.42 -4.36
C ALA A 221 0.57 -22.17 -4.80
N ALA A 222 0.61 -22.58 -6.08
CA ALA A 222 1.75 -23.28 -6.67
C ALA A 222 3.05 -22.47 -6.54
N ASP A 223 2.95 -21.14 -6.68
CA ASP A 223 4.01 -20.17 -6.42
C ASP A 223 3.42 -18.99 -5.62
N PRO A 224 3.59 -18.99 -4.28
CA PRO A 224 3.05 -17.92 -3.42
C PRO A 224 3.59 -16.53 -3.74
N TYR A 225 4.84 -16.41 -4.20
CA TYR A 225 5.40 -15.13 -4.60
C TYR A 225 4.71 -14.59 -5.85
N ALA A 226 4.64 -15.41 -6.90
CA ALA A 226 3.98 -15.03 -8.15
C ALA A 226 2.50 -14.69 -7.91
N PHE A 227 1.81 -15.47 -7.08
CA PHE A 227 0.41 -15.18 -6.69
C PHE A 227 0.24 -13.78 -6.09
N VAL A 228 1.10 -13.41 -5.13
CA VAL A 228 1.03 -12.08 -4.48
C VAL A 228 1.40 -10.97 -5.46
N ARG A 229 2.44 -11.17 -6.29
CA ARG A 229 2.84 -10.22 -7.33
C ARG A 229 1.71 -9.95 -8.31
N ASP A 230 1.14 -11.02 -8.86
CA ASP A 230 0.15 -10.93 -9.92
C ASP A 230 -1.17 -10.36 -9.40
N ALA A 231 -1.58 -10.74 -8.18
CA ALA A 231 -2.74 -10.15 -7.52
C ALA A 231 -2.55 -8.64 -7.29
N TYR A 232 -1.36 -8.21 -6.87
CA TYR A 232 -1.05 -6.79 -6.73
C TYR A 232 -1.11 -6.05 -8.06
N LEU A 233 -0.43 -6.57 -9.09
CA LEU A 233 -0.39 -5.91 -10.41
C LEU A 233 -1.77 -5.84 -11.06
N GLN A 234 -2.59 -6.89 -10.93
CA GLN A 234 -3.97 -6.90 -11.42
C GLN A 234 -4.84 -5.88 -10.69
N SER A 235 -4.74 -5.82 -9.35
CA SER A 235 -5.47 -4.84 -8.54
C SER A 235 -5.06 -3.41 -8.92
N ARG A 236 -3.75 -3.14 -9.08
CA ARG A 236 -3.26 -1.81 -9.50
C ARG A 236 -3.76 -1.44 -10.89
N ARG A 237 -3.73 -2.39 -11.84
CA ARG A 237 -4.27 -2.14 -13.19
C ARG A 237 -5.77 -1.84 -13.12
N PHE A 238 -6.53 -2.61 -12.35
CA PHE A 238 -7.96 -2.38 -12.16
C PHE A 238 -8.24 -0.98 -11.61
N ASN A 239 -7.51 -0.55 -10.58
CA ASN A 239 -7.68 0.77 -9.96
C ASN A 239 -7.30 1.91 -10.93
N ILE A 240 -6.16 1.83 -11.64
CA ILE A 240 -5.72 2.84 -12.62
C ILE A 240 -6.76 3.09 -13.71
N TYR A 241 -7.51 2.07 -14.08
CA TYR A 241 -8.55 2.17 -15.11
C TYR A 241 -9.97 2.25 -14.52
N ASN A 242 -10.11 2.59 -13.24
CA ASN A 242 -11.39 2.77 -12.56
C ASN A 242 -12.35 1.57 -12.72
N GLY A 243 -11.82 0.35 -12.66
CA GLY A 243 -12.60 -0.87 -12.80
C GLY A 243 -12.76 -1.39 -14.23
N GLU A 244 -12.34 -0.62 -15.24
CA GLU A 244 -12.48 -0.96 -16.67
C GLU A 244 -11.12 -1.04 -17.38
N PRO A 245 -10.22 -1.97 -16.99
CA PRO A 245 -8.94 -2.10 -17.67
C PRO A 245 -9.15 -2.55 -19.12
N PRO A 246 -8.37 -2.02 -20.09
CA PRO A 246 -8.46 -2.47 -21.47
C PRO A 246 -8.21 -3.98 -21.56
N ALA A 247 -8.92 -4.64 -22.47
CA ALA A 247 -8.72 -6.06 -22.73
C ALA A 247 -7.23 -6.33 -23.05
N PRO A 248 -6.69 -7.49 -22.67
CA PRO A 248 -5.36 -7.90 -23.12
C PRO A 248 -5.33 -7.92 -24.64
N ASP A 249 -4.25 -7.44 -25.22
CA ASP A 249 -4.00 -7.55 -26.66
C ASP A 249 -3.60 -9.00 -26.99
N TYR A 250 -4.61 -9.82 -27.27
CA TYR A 250 -4.41 -11.23 -27.62
C TYR A 250 -3.77 -11.41 -28.99
N ASP A 251 -3.90 -10.43 -29.89
CA ASP A 251 -3.35 -10.53 -31.25
C ASP A 251 -1.82 -10.45 -31.20
N SER A 252 -1.25 -9.60 -30.33
CA SER A 252 0.19 -9.53 -30.12
C SER A 252 0.78 -10.83 -29.52
N LEU A 253 0.01 -11.58 -28.74
CA LEU A 253 0.44 -12.87 -28.16
C LEU A 253 0.44 -14.02 -29.20
N LEU A 254 -0.33 -13.90 -30.29
CA LEU A 254 -0.39 -14.88 -31.37
C LEU A 254 0.69 -14.66 -32.44
N GLU A 255 1.26 -13.44 -32.50
CA GLU A 255 2.33 -13.10 -33.45
C GLU A 255 3.74 -13.55 -32.96
N GLU A 256 3.91 -13.89 -31.67
CA GLU A 256 5.19 -14.33 -31.08
C GLU A 256 5.42 -15.86 -31.19
N HIS A 257 4.55 -16.58 -31.92
CA HIS A 257 4.66 -18.04 -32.18
C HIS A 257 4.59 -18.32 -33.67
#